data_f60d06c8b21488f96ade400d04570568
#
_entry.id   f60d06c8b21488f96ade400d04570568
#
_cell.length_a   1.000
_cell.length_b   1.000
_cell.length_c   1.000
_cell.angle_alpha   90.00
_cell.angle_beta   90.00
_cell.angle_gamma   90.00
#
_symmetry.space_group_name_H-M   'P 1'
#
loop_
_entity.id
_entity.type
_entity.pdbx_description
1 polymer ?
#
loop_
_entity_poly.entity_id
_entity_poly.type
_entity_poly.pdbx_seq_one_letter_code
_entity_poly.pdbx_strand_id
1 'polypeptide(L)'
;MQIFECIFVGIALMLILFVSTAHAEMASVYGGPDGYCGSRTANGERVDCPAMTAAHRQLPFGTRVRVCHSGCVTVRINDRGPWVRGRDIDLSPAAARAIGLDGTGHVTISQL
;
A
#
# COMPACT_ATOMS: atom_id res chain seq x y z
N MET A 1 36.89 -11.43 -28.37
CA MET A 1 36.27 -12.41 -27.46
C MET A 1 35.85 -11.78 -26.15
N GLN A 2 36.72 -11.03 -25.49
CA GLN A 2 36.41 -10.36 -24.21
C GLN A 2 35.33 -9.29 -24.33
N ILE A 3 35.16 -8.65 -25.47
CA ILE A 3 34.16 -7.61 -25.73
C ILE A 3 32.74 -8.16 -25.63
N PHE A 4 32.50 -9.42 -26.04
CA PHE A 4 31.17 -10.04 -25.96
C PHE A 4 30.71 -10.31 -24.54
N GLU A 5 31.61 -10.65 -23.63
CA GLU A 5 31.25 -10.88 -22.21
C GLU A 5 30.81 -9.60 -21.55
N CYS A 6 31.44 -8.47 -21.84
CA CYS A 6 31.05 -7.18 -21.28
C CYS A 6 29.64 -6.74 -21.73
N ILE A 7 29.24 -7.04 -22.97
CA ILE A 7 27.91 -6.71 -23.50
C ILE A 7 26.83 -7.52 -22.81
N PHE A 8 27.03 -8.80 -22.54
CA PHE A 8 26.08 -9.64 -21.83
C PHE A 8 25.86 -9.19 -20.39
N VAL A 9 26.92 -8.82 -19.68
CA VAL A 9 26.81 -8.32 -18.30
C VAL A 9 26.02 -7.01 -18.27
N GLY A 10 26.23 -6.11 -19.22
CA GLY A 10 25.49 -4.85 -19.31
C GLY A 10 24.00 -5.05 -19.55
N ILE A 11 23.62 -5.97 -20.42
CA ILE A 11 22.20 -6.28 -20.68
C ILE A 11 21.52 -6.91 -19.47
N ALA A 12 22.17 -7.82 -18.76
CA ALA A 12 21.65 -8.44 -17.56
C ALA A 12 21.40 -7.42 -16.46
N LEU A 13 22.31 -6.47 -16.26
CA LEU A 13 22.16 -5.39 -15.26
C LEU A 13 20.99 -4.47 -15.61
N MET A 14 20.76 -4.14 -16.86
CA MET A 14 19.63 -3.30 -17.28
C MET A 14 18.30 -3.99 -17.04
N LEU A 15 18.19 -5.30 -17.23
CA LEU A 15 16.96 -6.06 -16.95
C LEU A 15 16.60 -6.05 -15.48
N ILE A 16 17.58 -6.10 -14.58
CA ILE A 16 17.35 -6.07 -13.12
C ILE A 16 16.77 -4.74 -12.67
N LEU A 17 17.08 -3.62 -13.33
CA LEU A 17 16.58 -2.28 -12.96
C LEU A 17 15.07 -2.11 -13.16
N PHE A 18 14.41 -2.99 -13.93
CA PHE A 18 12.97 -2.89 -14.18
C PHE A 18 12.12 -3.83 -13.32
N VAL A 19 12.71 -4.51 -12.36
CA VAL A 19 11.96 -5.40 -11.47
C VAL A 19 11.25 -4.56 -10.39
N SER A 20 9.92 -4.61 -10.42
CA SER A 20 9.10 -4.01 -9.36
C SER A 20 9.19 -4.87 -8.11
N THR A 21 9.45 -4.24 -6.96
CA THR A 21 9.53 -4.94 -5.67
C THR A 21 8.30 -4.64 -4.82
N ALA A 22 7.72 -5.69 -4.24
CA ALA A 22 6.70 -5.57 -3.22
C ALA A 22 7.36 -5.61 -1.83
N HIS A 23 6.78 -4.86 -0.89
CA HIS A 23 7.25 -4.80 0.49
C HIS A 23 6.23 -5.44 1.41
N ALA A 24 6.71 -6.23 2.39
CA ALA A 24 5.88 -6.78 3.45
C ALA A 24 5.65 -5.70 4.51
N GLU A 25 4.39 -5.45 4.86
CA GLU A 25 3.99 -4.46 5.85
C GLU A 25 2.88 -5.01 6.74
N MET A 26 2.72 -4.41 7.92
CA MET A 26 1.63 -4.74 8.83
C MET A 26 0.48 -3.77 8.58
N ALA A 27 -0.66 -4.33 8.21
CA ALA A 27 -1.87 -3.56 7.96
C ALA A 27 -2.86 -3.63 9.12
N SER A 28 -3.59 -2.56 9.29
CA SER A 28 -4.76 -2.48 10.16
C SER A 28 -5.91 -1.82 9.40
N VAL A 29 -7.07 -1.72 10.05
CA VAL A 29 -8.28 -1.15 9.45
C VAL A 29 -8.70 0.05 10.27
N TYR A 30 -9.00 1.17 9.61
CA TYR A 30 -9.59 2.32 10.29
C TYR A 30 -11.10 2.39 10.03
N GLY A 31 -11.76 3.22 10.83
CA GLY A 31 -13.17 3.49 10.62
C GLY A 31 -14.10 2.32 10.93
N GLY A 32 -13.89 1.65 12.04
CA GLY A 32 -14.78 0.60 12.52
C GLY A 32 -16.22 1.08 12.71
N PRO A 33 -17.14 0.25 13.27
CA PRO A 33 -18.56 0.58 13.35
C PRO A 33 -18.85 1.87 14.12
N ASP A 34 -17.92 2.32 14.97
CA ASP A 34 -18.02 3.58 15.70
C ASP A 34 -17.33 4.76 15.01
N GLY A 35 -17.00 4.59 13.85
CA GLY A 35 -16.58 5.23 12.74
C GLY A 35 -15.84 6.54 12.70
N TYR A 36 -14.75 6.45 12.01
CA TYR A 36 -14.16 7.61 11.41
C TYR A 36 -14.81 7.97 10.06
N CYS A 37 -15.86 7.21 9.65
CA CYS A 37 -16.59 7.51 8.42
C CYS A 37 -17.17 8.92 8.49
N GLY A 38 -16.86 9.75 7.49
CA GLY A 38 -17.26 11.15 7.44
C GLY A 38 -16.33 12.12 8.18
N SER A 39 -15.35 11.65 8.94
CA SER A 39 -14.31 12.49 9.55
C SER A 39 -13.34 13.02 8.51
N ARG A 40 -12.64 14.10 8.82
CA ARG A 40 -11.62 14.66 7.93
C ARG A 40 -10.35 13.84 7.95
N THR A 41 -9.81 13.57 6.77
CA THR A 41 -8.47 12.98 6.60
C THR A 41 -7.41 14.08 6.59
N ALA A 42 -6.14 13.67 6.65
CA ALA A 42 -5.03 14.62 6.63
C ALA A 42 -4.92 15.40 5.32
N ASN A 43 -5.39 14.85 4.19
CA ASN A 43 -5.41 15.57 2.92
C ASN A 43 -6.63 16.49 2.76
N GLY A 44 -7.52 16.55 3.76
CA GLY A 44 -8.72 17.40 3.75
C GLY A 44 -9.99 16.74 3.23
N GLU A 45 -9.90 15.54 2.68
CA GLU A 45 -11.08 14.76 2.28
C GLU A 45 -11.84 14.27 3.51
N ARG A 46 -13.09 13.84 3.30
CA ARG A 46 -13.80 13.08 4.31
C ARG A 46 -13.54 11.59 4.12
N VAL A 47 -13.47 10.86 5.22
CA VAL A 47 -13.37 9.39 5.19
C VAL A 47 -14.63 8.83 4.56
N ASP A 48 -14.45 8.19 3.42
CA ASP A 48 -15.51 7.50 2.70
C ASP A 48 -15.29 6.00 2.87
N CYS A 49 -16.02 5.38 3.79
CA CYS A 49 -15.77 3.99 4.17
C CYS A 49 -15.93 2.97 3.03
N PRO A 50 -16.83 3.14 2.04
CA PRO A 50 -16.85 2.29 0.85
C PRO A 50 -15.72 2.54 -0.15
N ALA A 51 -14.96 3.63 -0.02
CA ALA A 51 -13.87 3.93 -0.95
C ALA A 51 -12.63 3.07 -0.67
N MET A 52 -11.81 2.87 -1.70
CA MET A 52 -10.55 2.13 -1.62
C MET A 52 -9.42 3.11 -1.30
N THR A 53 -9.24 3.41 -0.02
CA THR A 53 -8.27 4.37 0.49
C THR A 53 -7.47 3.80 1.65
N ALA A 54 -6.37 4.46 1.97
CA ALA A 54 -5.54 4.08 3.10
C ALA A 54 -4.78 5.27 3.67
N ALA A 55 -4.37 5.12 4.93
CA ALA A 55 -3.43 6.01 5.60
C ALA A 55 -2.04 5.40 5.56
N HIS A 56 -1.04 6.24 5.34
CA HIS A 56 0.38 5.87 5.39
C HIS A 56 1.18 7.05 5.92
N ARG A 57 2.27 6.76 6.66
CA ARG A 57 3.05 7.82 7.31
C ARG A 57 3.90 8.63 6.33
N GLN A 58 4.35 8.03 5.25
CA GLN A 58 5.37 8.61 4.37
C GLN A 58 4.94 8.80 2.92
N LEU A 59 4.12 7.89 2.38
CA LEU A 59 3.74 7.97 0.97
C LEU A 59 2.94 9.25 0.69
N PRO A 60 3.26 9.98 -0.38
CA PRO A 60 2.53 11.20 -0.72
C PRO A 60 1.04 10.94 -0.91
N PHE A 61 0.22 11.94 -0.58
CA PHE A 61 -1.21 11.89 -0.88
C PHE A 61 -1.44 11.70 -2.37
N GLY A 62 -2.41 10.86 -2.71
CA GLY A 62 -2.70 10.50 -4.08
C GLY A 62 -1.89 9.31 -4.61
N THR A 63 -0.88 8.87 -3.89
CA THR A 63 -0.13 7.66 -4.27
C THR A 63 -1.08 6.47 -4.30
N ARG A 64 -0.98 5.69 -5.36
CA ARG A 64 -1.76 4.46 -5.50
C ARG A 64 -0.85 3.27 -5.28
N VAL A 65 -1.30 2.38 -4.42
CA VAL A 65 -0.56 1.17 -4.08
C VAL A 65 -1.45 -0.04 -4.22
N ARG A 66 -0.86 -1.13 -4.63
CA ARG A 66 -1.52 -2.43 -4.64
C ARG A 66 -1.22 -3.13 -3.32
N VAL A 67 -2.26 -3.52 -2.62
CA VAL A 67 -2.18 -4.20 -1.32
C VAL A 67 -2.77 -5.59 -1.46
N CYS A 68 -2.02 -6.59 -1.04
CA CYS A 68 -2.42 -7.99 -1.15
C CYS A 68 -2.36 -8.69 0.22
N HIS A 69 -3.38 -9.49 0.48
CA HIS A 69 -3.46 -10.43 1.62
C HIS A 69 -4.02 -11.75 1.10
N SER A 70 -5.30 -12.07 1.27
CA SER A 70 -5.95 -13.19 0.58
C SER A 70 -6.34 -12.83 -0.85
N GLY A 71 -6.63 -11.56 -1.10
CA GLY A 71 -6.83 -10.96 -2.40
C GLY A 71 -6.01 -9.69 -2.53
N CYS A 72 -6.12 -9.00 -3.65
CA CYS A 72 -5.42 -7.76 -3.90
C CYS A 72 -6.40 -6.64 -4.23
N VAL A 73 -6.03 -5.41 -3.84
CA VAL A 73 -6.80 -4.21 -4.13
C VAL A 73 -5.84 -3.05 -4.36
N THR A 74 -6.25 -2.10 -5.18
CA THR A 74 -5.55 -0.82 -5.31
C THR A 74 -6.20 0.21 -4.40
N VAL A 75 -5.40 0.86 -3.55
CA VAL A 75 -5.86 1.92 -2.67
C VAL A 75 -5.13 3.22 -2.98
N ARG A 76 -5.78 4.34 -2.66
CA ARG A 76 -5.20 5.68 -2.77
C ARG A 76 -4.88 6.19 -1.38
N ILE A 77 -3.67 6.69 -1.19
CA ILE A 77 -3.24 7.29 0.07
C ILE A 77 -3.88 8.66 0.21
N ASN A 78 -4.66 8.87 1.25
CA ASN A 78 -5.33 10.14 1.52
C ASN A 78 -5.23 10.60 2.98
N ASP A 79 -4.51 9.86 3.82
CA ASP A 79 -4.41 10.17 5.23
C ASP A 79 -3.03 9.82 5.77
N ARG A 80 -2.74 10.27 7.00
CA ARG A 80 -1.50 9.99 7.72
C ARG A 80 -1.77 9.06 8.91
N GLY A 81 -0.81 8.25 9.20
CA GLY A 81 -0.85 7.16 10.16
C GLY A 81 -0.63 5.84 9.46
N PRO A 82 -0.80 4.74 10.17
CA PRO A 82 -1.16 4.60 11.57
C PRO A 82 -0.05 5.06 12.53
N TRP A 83 -0.43 5.52 13.71
CA TRP A 83 0.51 5.99 14.73
C TRP A 83 0.73 4.98 15.84
N VAL A 84 0.26 3.77 15.63
CA VAL A 84 0.46 2.64 16.55
C VAL A 84 1.72 1.89 16.12
N ARG A 85 2.59 1.63 17.10
CA ARG A 85 3.83 0.90 16.86
C ARG A 85 3.56 -0.46 16.23
N GLY A 86 4.34 -0.81 15.21
CA GLY A 86 4.23 -2.08 14.51
C GLY A 86 3.17 -2.13 13.41
N ARG A 87 2.46 -1.03 13.16
CA ARG A 87 1.52 -0.90 12.04
C ARG A 87 2.07 0.07 11.00
N ASP A 88 1.91 -0.26 9.74
CA ASP A 88 2.53 0.46 8.63
C ASP A 88 1.53 1.12 7.71
N ILE A 89 0.40 0.48 7.47
CA ILE A 89 -0.66 0.99 6.63
C ILE A 89 -2.01 0.74 7.30
N ASP A 90 -2.93 1.68 7.16
CA ASP A 90 -4.25 1.61 7.76
C ASP A 90 -5.29 1.67 6.64
N LEU A 91 -5.97 0.55 6.40
CA LEU A 91 -6.87 0.39 5.26
C LEU A 91 -8.28 0.85 5.58
N SER A 92 -8.97 1.38 4.58
CA SER A 92 -10.42 1.58 4.68
C SER A 92 -11.13 0.25 4.90
N PRO A 93 -12.34 0.26 5.51
CA PRO A 93 -13.10 -0.98 5.70
C PRO A 93 -13.36 -1.74 4.39
N ALA A 94 -13.68 -1.02 3.32
CA ALA A 94 -13.91 -1.65 2.03
C ALA A 94 -12.66 -2.31 1.45
N ALA A 95 -11.50 -1.65 1.57
CA ALA A 95 -10.24 -2.21 1.12
C ALA A 95 -9.86 -3.47 1.91
N ALA A 96 -10.02 -3.42 3.23
CA ALA A 96 -9.75 -4.58 4.09
C ALA A 96 -10.65 -5.77 3.72
N ARG A 97 -11.93 -5.54 3.51
CA ARG A 97 -12.86 -6.59 3.08
C ARG A 97 -12.48 -7.17 1.72
N ALA A 98 -12.08 -6.32 0.79
CA ALA A 98 -11.72 -6.76 -0.56
C ALA A 98 -10.53 -7.73 -0.58
N ILE A 99 -9.61 -7.61 0.36
CA ILE A 99 -8.44 -8.48 0.45
C ILE A 99 -8.56 -9.58 1.51
N GLY A 100 -9.72 -9.66 2.18
CA GLY A 100 -9.97 -10.68 3.21
C GLY A 100 -9.23 -10.42 4.51
N LEU A 101 -8.85 -9.18 4.80
CA LEU A 101 -8.20 -8.80 6.05
C LEU A 101 -9.26 -8.54 7.12
N ASP A 102 -9.19 -9.28 8.21
CA ASP A 102 -9.99 -9.08 9.40
C ASP A 102 -9.09 -8.60 10.54
N GLY A 103 -9.24 -7.33 10.91
CA GLY A 103 -8.39 -6.71 11.93
C GLY A 103 -7.00 -6.38 11.41
N THR A 104 -5.97 -6.88 12.09
CA THR A 104 -4.56 -6.60 11.79
C THR A 104 -3.89 -7.81 11.16
N GLY A 105 -3.08 -7.61 10.16
CA GLY A 105 -2.38 -8.71 9.50
C GLY A 105 -1.31 -8.25 8.54
N HIS A 106 -0.48 -9.18 8.10
CA HIS A 106 0.57 -8.92 7.13
C HIS A 106 -0.01 -8.79 5.72
N VAL A 107 0.49 -7.79 5.00
CA VAL A 107 0.15 -7.55 3.60
C VAL A 107 1.43 -7.32 2.81
N THR A 108 1.35 -7.46 1.50
CA THR A 108 2.39 -6.98 0.60
C THR A 108 1.91 -5.71 -0.08
N ILE A 109 2.79 -4.73 -0.22
CA ILE A 109 2.49 -3.44 -0.84
C ILE A 109 3.46 -3.22 -2.00
N SER A 110 2.91 -2.78 -3.12
CA SER A 110 3.71 -2.34 -4.27
C SER A 110 3.12 -1.04 -4.83
N GLN A 111 3.98 -0.09 -5.16
CA GLN A 111 3.56 1.14 -5.83
C GLN A 111 3.24 0.86 -7.29
N LEU A 112 2.23 1.55 -7.77
CA LEU A 112 1.80 1.47 -9.17
C LEU A 112 2.46 2.55 -10.01
#